data_ea11206884057683621cfffb06b88d79
#
_entry.id   ea11206884057683621cfffb06b88d79
#
_cell.length_a   1.000
_cell.length_b   1.000
_cell.length_c   1.000
_cell.angle_alpha   90.00
_cell.angle_beta   90.00
_cell.angle_gamma   90.00
#
_symmetry.space_group_name_H-M   'P 1'
#
loop_
_entity.id
_entity.type
_entity.pdbx_description
1 polymer ?
#
loop_
_entity_poly.entity_id
_entity_poly.type
_entity_poly.pdbx_seq_one_letter_code
_entity_poly.pdbx_strand_id
1 'polypeptide(L)'
;MNKKSKIYIAGHRGMVGSAIHRKLLGMGFTNIITRTSTELDLRIQETVNEFFEMERPDYVFLAAAKVGGIMANNLYRADFLYENLMIQSNVIHSAYATGVKKLLFLGSSCIYPKLAPQPMKEEYLLTGLLEHTNEPYAIAKIAGIKMCDAYRAQYGCNFISVMPTNLYGPNDNYDLQNAHVLPTLIRKFHEAKQNGDPAVT
;
A
#
# COMPACT_ATOMS: atom_id res chain seq x y z
N MET A 1 19.26 4.37 8.43
CA MET A 1 19.68 3.33 7.46
C MET A 1 21.10 3.64 7.00
N ASN A 2 21.98 2.65 6.94
CA ASN A 2 23.26 2.79 6.23
C ASN A 2 23.14 2.18 4.81
N LYS A 3 24.11 2.49 3.92
CA LYS A 3 24.05 2.05 2.50
C LYS A 3 24.12 0.53 2.29
N LYS A 4 24.63 -0.21 3.29
CA LYS A 4 24.72 -1.68 3.26
C LYS A 4 23.50 -2.39 3.84
N SER A 5 22.56 -1.63 4.45
CA SER A 5 21.35 -2.21 5.03
C SER A 5 20.54 -2.96 3.99
N LYS A 6 20.05 -4.12 4.37
CA LYS A 6 19.18 -4.94 3.54
C LYS A 6 17.74 -4.42 3.61
N ILE A 7 17.17 -4.03 2.48
CA ILE A 7 15.87 -3.36 2.39
C ILE A 7 14.93 -4.20 1.54
N TYR A 8 13.79 -4.59 2.09
CA TYR A 8 12.73 -5.25 1.33
C TYR A 8 11.66 -4.22 0.93
N ILE A 9 11.30 -4.22 -0.36
CA ILE A 9 10.20 -3.41 -0.89
C ILE A 9 9.11 -4.34 -1.40
N ALA A 10 8.07 -4.55 -0.58
CA ALA A 10 6.87 -5.26 -0.99
C ALA A 10 6.03 -4.36 -1.91
N GLY A 11 5.72 -4.85 -3.11
CA GLY A 11 4.96 -4.08 -4.11
C GLY A 11 5.81 -3.13 -4.98
N HIS A 12 7.07 -3.46 -5.21
CA HIS A 12 8.05 -2.67 -5.96
C HIS A 12 7.67 -2.32 -7.42
N ARG A 13 6.71 -3.03 -8.02
CA ARG A 13 6.22 -2.75 -9.38
C ARG A 13 5.08 -1.73 -9.43
N GLY A 14 4.39 -1.52 -8.31
CA GLY A 14 3.33 -0.50 -8.21
C GLY A 14 3.89 0.92 -8.19
N MET A 15 3.02 1.91 -8.37
CA MET A 15 3.37 3.34 -8.42
C MET A 15 4.26 3.76 -7.24
N VAL A 16 3.81 3.55 -6.00
CA VAL A 16 4.53 3.98 -4.79
C VAL A 16 5.79 3.14 -4.57
N GLY A 17 5.68 1.81 -4.66
CA GLY A 17 6.82 0.92 -4.45
C GLY A 17 7.95 1.15 -5.45
N SER A 18 7.63 1.40 -6.72
CA SER A 18 8.63 1.72 -7.74
C SER A 18 9.28 3.10 -7.52
N ALA A 19 8.52 4.08 -7.03
CA ALA A 19 9.05 5.40 -6.68
C ALA A 19 10.04 5.30 -5.52
N ILE A 20 9.69 4.53 -4.47
CA ILE A 20 10.58 4.25 -3.34
C ILE A 20 11.86 3.55 -3.84
N HIS A 21 11.71 2.54 -4.68
CA HIS A 21 12.83 1.79 -5.25
C HIS A 21 13.80 2.71 -6.01
N ARG A 22 13.29 3.51 -6.95
CA ARG A 22 14.10 4.50 -7.70
C ARG A 22 14.79 5.49 -6.77
N LYS A 23 14.08 6.00 -5.76
CA LYS A 23 14.65 6.95 -4.80
C LYS A 23 15.79 6.34 -4.00
N LEU A 24 15.63 5.12 -3.49
CA LEU A 24 16.66 4.42 -2.74
C LEU A 24 17.90 4.14 -3.60
N LEU A 25 17.73 3.67 -4.84
CA LEU A 25 18.82 3.49 -5.79
C LEU A 25 19.58 4.81 -6.04
N GLY A 26 18.84 5.89 -6.32
CA GLY A 26 19.42 7.23 -6.52
C GLY A 26 20.13 7.78 -5.29
N MET A 27 19.80 7.30 -4.09
CA MET A 27 20.50 7.60 -2.85
C MET A 27 21.69 6.67 -2.58
N GLY A 28 21.98 5.72 -3.46
CA GLY A 28 23.11 4.80 -3.37
C GLY A 28 22.90 3.61 -2.44
N PHE A 29 21.64 3.20 -2.18
CA PHE A 29 21.33 1.92 -1.55
C PHE A 29 21.34 0.84 -2.63
N THR A 30 22.11 -0.22 -2.44
CA THR A 30 22.28 -1.30 -3.43
C THR A 30 21.79 -2.65 -2.95
N ASN A 31 21.62 -2.83 -1.64
CA ASN A 31 21.14 -4.09 -1.06
C ASN A 31 19.61 -4.05 -0.90
N ILE A 32 18.91 -3.99 -2.04
CA ILE A 32 17.44 -3.91 -2.09
C ILE A 32 16.89 -5.23 -2.62
N ILE A 33 15.98 -5.83 -1.85
CA ILE A 33 15.28 -7.05 -2.22
C ILE A 33 13.90 -6.68 -2.72
N THR A 34 13.51 -7.32 -3.81
CA THR A 34 12.16 -7.25 -4.37
C THR A 34 11.69 -8.63 -4.78
N ARG A 35 10.37 -8.88 -4.71
CA ARG A 35 9.73 -10.10 -5.22
C ARG A 35 8.43 -9.71 -5.91
N THR A 36 8.14 -10.34 -7.01
CA THR A 36 6.83 -10.25 -7.68
C THR A 36 5.82 -11.13 -6.95
N SER A 37 4.53 -10.92 -7.21
CA SER A 37 3.46 -11.75 -6.62
C SER A 37 3.52 -13.22 -7.05
N THR A 38 4.16 -13.52 -8.18
CA THR A 38 4.40 -14.90 -8.65
C THR A 38 5.59 -15.56 -7.96
N GLU A 39 6.56 -14.78 -7.48
CA GLU A 39 7.72 -15.27 -6.74
C GLU A 39 7.45 -15.37 -5.23
N LEU A 40 6.58 -14.48 -4.71
CA LEU A 40 6.18 -14.43 -3.31
C LEU A 40 4.76 -13.89 -3.20
N ASP A 41 3.81 -14.79 -3.02
CA ASP A 41 2.42 -14.41 -2.71
C ASP A 41 2.31 -14.03 -1.23
N LEU A 42 2.19 -12.75 -0.95
CA LEU A 42 2.11 -12.23 0.41
C LEU A 42 0.84 -12.64 1.17
N ARG A 43 -0.13 -13.25 0.49
CA ARG A 43 -1.34 -13.80 1.13
C ARG A 43 -1.09 -15.15 1.80
N ILE A 44 -0.01 -15.85 1.43
CA ILE A 44 0.35 -17.16 1.97
C ILE A 44 1.35 -16.98 3.11
N GLN A 45 0.88 -17.19 4.34
CA GLN A 45 1.67 -16.95 5.55
C GLN A 45 2.98 -17.75 5.59
N GLU A 46 2.92 -19.03 5.21
CA GLU A 46 4.07 -19.94 5.23
C GLU A 46 5.21 -19.40 4.35
N THR A 47 4.91 -19.07 3.10
CA THR A 47 5.91 -18.56 2.15
C THR A 47 6.49 -17.20 2.56
N VAL A 48 5.67 -16.36 3.20
CA VAL A 48 6.15 -15.08 3.75
C VAL A 48 7.08 -15.31 4.93
N ASN A 49 6.74 -16.22 5.84
CA ASN A 49 7.61 -16.59 6.97
C ASN A 49 8.96 -17.12 6.47
N GLU A 50 8.96 -18.07 5.56
CA GLU A 50 10.18 -18.64 4.95
C GLU A 50 11.04 -17.56 4.29
N PHE A 51 10.41 -16.66 3.52
CA PHE A 51 11.12 -15.55 2.90
C PHE A 51 11.79 -14.63 3.93
N PHE A 52 11.08 -14.23 4.99
CA PHE A 52 11.63 -13.37 6.03
C PHE A 52 12.73 -14.07 6.85
N GLU A 53 12.60 -15.37 7.12
CA GLU A 53 13.64 -16.16 7.78
C GLU A 53 14.91 -16.25 6.95
N MET A 54 14.78 -16.44 5.64
CA MET A 54 15.92 -16.58 4.71
C MET A 54 16.60 -15.23 4.45
N GLU A 55 15.80 -14.19 4.16
CA GLU A 55 16.33 -12.92 3.71
C GLU A 55 16.72 -11.98 4.87
N ARG A 56 16.06 -12.08 6.04
CA ARG A 56 16.35 -11.24 7.21
C ARG A 56 16.54 -9.75 6.87
N PRO A 57 15.56 -9.06 6.27
CA PRO A 57 15.71 -7.66 5.92
C PRO A 57 15.84 -6.77 7.16
N ASP A 58 16.71 -5.75 7.10
CA ASP A 58 16.82 -4.73 8.16
C ASP A 58 15.63 -3.77 8.14
N TYR A 59 15.13 -3.44 6.94
CA TYR A 59 14.08 -2.45 6.72
C TYR A 59 13.06 -2.98 5.72
N VAL A 60 11.78 -2.67 5.97
CA VAL A 60 10.66 -3.07 5.11
C VAL A 60 9.83 -1.86 4.72
N PHE A 61 9.57 -1.71 3.41
CA PHE A 61 8.54 -0.83 2.87
C PHE A 61 7.38 -1.69 2.37
N LEU A 62 6.27 -1.65 3.07
CA LEU A 62 5.07 -2.41 2.71
C LEU A 62 4.15 -1.53 1.85
N ALA A 63 4.42 -1.52 0.53
CA ALA A 63 3.64 -0.84 -0.49
C ALA A 63 2.73 -1.81 -1.27
N ALA A 64 2.82 -3.10 -1.01
CA ALA A 64 1.94 -4.11 -1.61
C ALA A 64 0.53 -4.01 -1.00
N ALA A 65 -0.47 -3.95 -1.86
CA ALA A 65 -1.88 -3.98 -1.49
C ALA A 65 -2.71 -4.30 -2.72
N LYS A 66 -3.92 -4.85 -2.52
CA LYS A 66 -4.97 -4.84 -3.54
C LYS A 66 -5.61 -3.46 -3.53
N VAL A 67 -5.44 -2.71 -4.62
CA VAL A 67 -5.94 -1.35 -4.77
C VAL A 67 -6.78 -1.22 -6.04
N GLY A 68 -7.68 -0.25 -6.08
CA GLY A 68 -8.49 0.02 -7.27
C GLY A 68 -9.41 1.23 -7.05
N GLY A 69 -10.03 1.69 -8.13
CA GLY A 69 -11.00 2.79 -8.11
C GLY A 69 -12.29 2.43 -7.36
N ILE A 70 -13.23 3.37 -7.30
CA ILE A 70 -14.50 3.24 -6.56
C ILE A 70 -15.31 2.04 -7.07
N MET A 71 -15.39 1.84 -8.38
CA MET A 71 -16.15 0.73 -8.97
C MET A 71 -15.59 -0.63 -8.55
N ALA A 72 -14.27 -0.82 -8.63
CA ALA A 72 -13.63 -2.06 -8.21
C ALA A 72 -13.82 -2.33 -6.71
N ASN A 73 -13.65 -1.31 -5.87
CA ASN A 73 -13.88 -1.43 -4.43
C ASN A 73 -15.32 -1.85 -4.10
N ASN A 74 -16.29 -1.27 -4.80
CA ASN A 74 -17.70 -1.59 -4.57
C ASN A 74 -18.10 -2.98 -5.07
N LEU A 75 -17.48 -3.46 -6.16
CA LEU A 75 -17.78 -4.76 -6.77
C LEU A 75 -17.06 -5.92 -6.06
N TYR A 76 -15.79 -5.76 -5.71
CA TYR A 76 -14.93 -6.83 -5.14
C TYR A 76 -14.70 -6.65 -3.64
N ARG A 77 -15.73 -6.31 -2.89
CA ARG A 77 -15.67 -5.94 -1.47
C ARG A 77 -14.94 -6.98 -0.60
N ALA A 78 -15.28 -8.25 -0.75
CA ALA A 78 -14.67 -9.35 0.01
C ALA A 78 -13.18 -9.50 -0.31
N ASP A 79 -12.81 -9.44 -1.58
CA ASP A 79 -11.42 -9.56 -2.02
C ASP A 79 -10.57 -8.40 -1.49
N PHE A 80 -11.08 -7.16 -1.55
CA PHE A 80 -10.37 -5.99 -1.02
C PHE A 80 -10.14 -6.08 0.48
N LEU A 81 -11.09 -6.62 1.22
CA LEU A 81 -10.93 -6.85 2.66
C LEU A 81 -9.92 -7.98 2.91
N TYR A 82 -10.20 -9.17 2.39
CA TYR A 82 -9.46 -10.39 2.68
C TYR A 82 -8.00 -10.30 2.24
N GLU A 83 -7.75 -9.97 0.97
CA GLU A 83 -6.39 -9.96 0.44
C GLU A 83 -5.50 -8.93 1.15
N ASN A 84 -6.02 -7.73 1.44
CA ASN A 84 -5.26 -6.73 2.17
C ASN A 84 -4.99 -7.14 3.62
N LEU A 85 -5.95 -7.76 4.31
CA LEU A 85 -5.73 -8.30 5.65
C LEU A 85 -4.63 -9.36 5.66
N MET A 86 -4.65 -10.31 4.72
CA MET A 86 -3.63 -11.34 4.62
C MET A 86 -2.25 -10.77 4.33
N ILE A 87 -2.12 -9.93 3.30
CA ILE A 87 -0.85 -9.29 2.92
C ILE A 87 -0.21 -8.57 4.11
N GLN A 88 -0.95 -7.67 4.74
CA GLN A 88 -0.39 -6.83 5.79
C GLN A 88 -0.12 -7.61 7.07
N SER A 89 -1.01 -8.54 7.46
CA SER A 89 -0.83 -9.34 8.67
C SER A 89 0.40 -10.25 8.56
N ASN A 90 0.56 -10.93 7.43
CA ASN A 90 1.71 -11.79 7.19
C ASN A 90 3.03 -11.01 7.22
N VAL A 91 3.11 -9.88 6.49
CA VAL A 91 4.34 -9.09 6.41
C VAL A 91 4.68 -8.42 7.74
N ILE A 92 3.69 -7.82 8.43
CA ILE A 92 3.93 -7.13 9.73
C ILE A 92 4.36 -8.14 10.79
N HIS A 93 3.69 -9.31 10.86
CA HIS A 93 4.05 -10.34 11.84
C HIS A 93 5.44 -10.94 11.56
N SER A 94 5.74 -11.31 10.31
CA SER A 94 7.05 -11.86 9.95
C SER A 94 8.18 -10.84 10.16
N ALA A 95 7.92 -9.55 9.91
CA ALA A 95 8.87 -8.49 10.20
C ALA A 95 9.21 -8.40 11.70
N TYR A 96 8.21 -8.56 12.57
CA TYR A 96 8.44 -8.67 14.01
C TYR A 96 9.22 -9.92 14.38
N ALA A 97 8.77 -11.08 13.93
CA ALA A 97 9.34 -12.38 14.28
C ALA A 97 10.83 -12.50 13.88
N THR A 98 11.22 -11.82 12.80
CA THR A 98 12.59 -11.84 12.29
C THR A 98 13.45 -10.63 12.70
N GLY A 99 12.92 -9.74 13.54
CA GLY A 99 13.67 -8.62 14.11
C GLY A 99 13.94 -7.48 13.14
N VAL A 100 13.04 -7.18 12.21
CA VAL A 100 13.13 -6.03 11.32
C VAL A 100 13.29 -4.74 12.14
N LYS A 101 14.33 -3.95 11.84
CA LYS A 101 14.66 -2.72 12.57
C LYS A 101 13.63 -1.62 12.41
N LYS A 102 13.03 -1.51 11.22
CA LYS A 102 11.94 -0.57 10.94
C LYS A 102 11.08 -1.05 9.78
N LEU A 103 9.76 -0.93 9.96
CA LEU A 103 8.78 -1.15 8.92
C LEU A 103 7.98 0.13 8.66
N LEU A 104 7.75 0.46 7.40
CA LEU A 104 6.82 1.49 6.98
C LEU A 104 5.63 0.84 6.26
N PHE A 105 4.44 1.04 6.84
CA PHE A 105 3.16 0.60 6.28
C PHE A 105 2.44 1.76 5.59
N LEU A 106 1.93 1.50 4.39
CA LEU A 106 1.11 2.48 3.67
C LEU A 106 -0.36 2.30 4.05
N GLY A 107 -0.89 3.24 4.81
CA GLY A 107 -2.32 3.44 5.04
C GLY A 107 -3.01 4.03 3.81
N SER A 108 -4.09 4.75 4.03
CA SER A 108 -4.85 5.45 2.99
C SER A 108 -5.71 6.53 3.63
N SER A 109 -6.00 7.62 2.93
CA SER A 109 -6.91 8.67 3.42
C SER A 109 -8.37 8.19 3.58
N CYS A 110 -8.78 7.10 2.94
CA CYS A 110 -10.13 6.53 3.08
C CYS A 110 -10.43 5.93 4.47
N ILE A 111 -9.42 5.83 5.35
CA ILE A 111 -9.59 5.37 6.74
C ILE A 111 -10.33 6.37 7.63
N TYR A 112 -10.42 7.63 7.21
CA TYR A 112 -11.12 8.66 7.96
C TYR A 112 -12.63 8.60 7.72
N PRO A 113 -13.42 9.05 8.71
CA PRO A 113 -14.87 9.13 8.54
C PRO A 113 -15.26 9.94 7.29
N LYS A 114 -16.32 9.50 6.61
CA LYS A 114 -16.85 10.19 5.42
C LYS A 114 -17.11 11.68 5.65
N LEU A 115 -17.59 12.03 6.84
CA LEU A 115 -17.94 13.40 7.22
C LEU A 115 -16.93 14.00 8.20
N ALA A 116 -15.67 13.58 8.15
CA ALA A 116 -14.63 14.16 8.99
C ALA A 116 -14.47 15.65 8.72
N PRO A 117 -14.29 16.49 9.77
CA PRO A 117 -13.99 17.91 9.60
C PRO A 117 -12.73 18.14 8.76
N GLN A 118 -12.67 19.30 8.09
CA GLN A 118 -11.53 19.71 7.29
C GLN A 118 -10.81 20.92 7.96
N PRO A 119 -9.46 20.90 7.97
CA PRO A 119 -8.54 19.86 7.49
C PRO A 119 -8.61 18.59 8.34
N MET A 120 -8.49 17.42 7.72
CA MET A 120 -8.49 16.15 8.43
C MET A 120 -7.29 16.01 9.37
N LYS A 121 -7.54 15.55 10.60
CA LYS A 121 -6.51 15.27 11.60
C LYS A 121 -6.42 13.77 11.86
N GLU A 122 -5.24 13.29 12.27
CA GLU A 122 -5.01 11.88 12.56
C GLU A 122 -5.93 11.34 13.68
N GLU A 123 -6.29 12.18 14.65
CA GLU A 123 -7.20 11.86 15.76
C GLU A 123 -8.64 11.55 15.33
N TYR A 124 -9.02 11.85 14.09
CA TYR A 124 -10.35 11.53 13.56
C TYR A 124 -10.51 10.06 13.16
N LEU A 125 -9.42 9.28 13.20
CA LEU A 125 -9.48 7.86 12.93
C LEU A 125 -10.47 7.16 13.89
N LEU A 126 -11.44 6.41 13.33
CA LEU A 126 -12.48 5.67 14.08
C LEU A 126 -13.51 6.54 14.84
N THR A 127 -13.67 7.81 14.49
CA THR A 127 -14.64 8.70 15.16
C THR A 127 -16.00 8.75 14.46
N GLY A 128 -16.19 8.05 13.35
CA GLY A 128 -17.45 8.03 12.61
C GLY A 128 -17.47 6.99 11.50
N LEU A 129 -18.57 6.97 10.73
CA LEU A 129 -18.78 6.01 9.66
C LEU A 129 -17.87 6.29 8.45
N LEU A 130 -17.35 5.23 7.87
CA LEU A 130 -16.52 5.25 6.66
C LEU A 130 -17.38 5.47 5.39
N GLU A 131 -16.72 5.82 4.29
CA GLU A 131 -17.39 5.82 2.97
C GLU A 131 -17.75 4.40 2.57
N HIS A 132 -19.04 4.15 2.36
CA HIS A 132 -19.58 2.80 2.15
C HIS A 132 -18.97 2.07 0.94
N THR A 133 -18.65 2.78 -0.14
CA THR A 133 -18.15 2.16 -1.38
C THR A 133 -16.77 1.54 -1.23
N ASN A 134 -15.94 2.05 -0.33
CA ASN A 134 -14.58 1.55 -0.08
C ASN A 134 -14.36 1.10 1.37
N GLU A 135 -15.42 0.97 2.16
CA GLU A 135 -15.35 0.58 3.56
C GLU A 135 -14.53 -0.69 3.83
N PRO A 136 -14.67 -1.80 3.07
CA PRO A 136 -13.87 -3.01 3.30
C PRO A 136 -12.36 -2.78 3.16
N TYR A 137 -11.95 -2.00 2.16
CA TYR A 137 -10.56 -1.61 2.00
C TYR A 137 -10.08 -0.71 3.14
N ALA A 138 -10.90 0.26 3.53
CA ALA A 138 -10.59 1.17 4.63
C ALA A 138 -10.43 0.41 5.96
N ILE A 139 -11.32 -0.54 6.26
CA ILE A 139 -11.23 -1.41 7.45
C ILE A 139 -9.92 -2.21 7.42
N ALA A 140 -9.56 -2.82 6.29
CA ALA A 140 -8.29 -3.52 6.18
C ALA A 140 -7.12 -2.58 6.49
N LYS A 141 -7.09 -1.37 5.92
CA LYS A 141 -6.02 -0.40 6.18
C LYS A 141 -5.98 0.08 7.65
N ILE A 142 -7.12 0.30 8.28
CA ILE A 142 -7.22 0.61 9.71
C ILE A 142 -6.62 -0.54 10.54
N ALA A 143 -6.96 -1.79 10.22
CA ALA A 143 -6.42 -2.96 10.91
C ALA A 143 -4.87 -3.01 10.83
N GLY A 144 -4.28 -2.73 9.66
CA GLY A 144 -2.82 -2.67 9.49
C GLY A 144 -2.16 -1.57 10.30
N ILE A 145 -2.77 -0.37 10.36
CA ILE A 145 -2.30 0.74 11.20
C ILE A 145 -2.33 0.33 12.67
N LYS A 146 -3.47 -0.21 13.14
CA LYS A 146 -3.61 -0.66 14.52
C LYS A 146 -2.69 -1.82 14.87
N MET A 147 -2.40 -2.68 13.91
CA MET A 147 -1.41 -3.74 14.07
C MET A 147 -0.01 -3.15 14.28
N CYS A 148 0.43 -2.18 13.48
CA CYS A 148 1.70 -1.47 13.69
C CYS A 148 1.75 -0.79 15.07
N ASP A 149 0.67 -0.13 15.50
CA ASP A 149 0.56 0.50 16.82
C ASP A 149 0.67 -0.53 17.95
N ALA A 150 -0.02 -1.66 17.83
CA ALA A 150 -0.01 -2.73 18.84
C ALA A 150 1.38 -3.36 18.97
N TYR A 151 2.05 -3.66 17.86
CA TYR A 151 3.41 -4.20 17.88
C TYR A 151 4.42 -3.20 18.46
N ARG A 152 4.24 -1.91 18.19
CA ARG A 152 5.06 -0.86 18.82
C ARG A 152 4.83 -0.79 20.33
N ALA A 153 3.58 -0.82 20.76
CA ALA A 153 3.22 -0.71 22.18
C ALA A 153 3.66 -1.95 22.98
N GLN A 154 3.46 -3.14 22.46
CA GLN A 154 3.69 -4.39 23.17
C GLN A 154 5.16 -4.86 23.10
N TYR A 155 5.80 -4.69 21.94
CA TYR A 155 7.12 -5.27 21.68
C TYR A 155 8.22 -4.23 21.39
N GLY A 156 7.88 -2.94 21.42
CA GLY A 156 8.85 -1.87 21.14
C GLY A 156 9.30 -1.78 19.67
N CYS A 157 8.55 -2.41 18.73
CA CYS A 157 8.88 -2.40 17.32
C CYS A 157 8.88 -0.97 16.74
N ASN A 158 9.85 -0.64 15.89
CA ASN A 158 9.84 0.63 15.17
C ASN A 158 9.02 0.52 13.87
N PHE A 159 7.73 0.22 14.01
CA PHE A 159 6.78 0.13 12.91
C PHE A 159 5.97 1.41 12.83
N ILE A 160 5.96 2.03 11.67
CA ILE A 160 5.27 3.29 11.43
C ILE A 160 4.27 3.14 10.28
N SER A 161 3.18 3.87 10.38
CA SER A 161 2.18 3.98 9.31
C SER A 161 2.15 5.39 8.76
N VAL A 162 1.97 5.53 7.45
CA VAL A 162 1.79 6.83 6.79
C VAL A 162 0.51 6.80 5.97
N MET A 163 -0.20 7.93 5.92
CA MET A 163 -1.45 8.10 5.18
C MET A 163 -1.19 8.92 3.91
N PRO A 164 -0.86 8.27 2.78
CA PRO A 164 -0.79 8.98 1.53
C PRO A 164 -2.20 9.45 1.14
N THR A 165 -2.28 10.65 0.60
CA THR A 165 -3.48 11.14 -0.10
C THR A 165 -3.56 10.48 -1.48
N ASN A 166 -4.41 10.98 -2.39
CA ASN A 166 -4.47 10.48 -3.75
C ASN A 166 -3.15 10.79 -4.47
N LEU A 167 -2.39 9.74 -4.73
CA LEU A 167 -1.12 9.80 -5.44
C LEU A 167 -1.33 9.53 -6.93
N TYR A 168 -0.43 10.04 -7.75
CA TYR A 168 -0.35 9.78 -9.18
C TYR A 168 1.13 9.79 -9.63
N GLY A 169 1.44 9.14 -10.72
CA GLY A 169 2.80 9.14 -11.24
C GLY A 169 3.14 7.95 -12.14
N PRO A 170 4.42 7.78 -12.48
CA PRO A 170 4.88 6.65 -13.28
C PRO A 170 4.52 5.31 -12.64
N ASN A 171 4.13 4.36 -13.46
CA ASN A 171 3.63 3.03 -13.09
C ASN A 171 2.26 3.03 -12.37
N ASP A 172 1.47 4.09 -12.56
CA ASP A 172 0.07 4.09 -12.14
C ASP A 172 -0.77 3.16 -13.03
N ASN A 173 -1.95 2.81 -12.56
CA ASN A 173 -2.90 2.02 -13.33
C ASN A 173 -3.76 2.95 -14.19
N TYR A 174 -3.76 2.74 -15.51
CA TYR A 174 -4.54 3.51 -16.49
C TYR A 174 -5.74 2.74 -17.04
N ASP A 175 -6.14 1.64 -16.42
CA ASP A 175 -7.33 0.88 -16.81
C ASP A 175 -8.60 1.71 -16.62
N LEU A 176 -9.45 1.79 -17.65
CA LEU A 176 -10.62 2.69 -17.64
C LEU A 176 -11.70 2.29 -16.63
N GLN A 177 -11.73 1.04 -16.18
CA GLN A 177 -12.74 0.53 -15.23
C GLN A 177 -12.21 0.46 -13.79
N ASN A 178 -10.91 0.20 -13.62
CA ASN A 178 -10.33 -0.12 -12.32
C ASN A 178 -9.39 0.94 -11.76
N ALA A 179 -8.98 1.93 -12.58
CA ALA A 179 -8.08 2.99 -12.15
C ALA A 179 -8.77 4.09 -11.34
N HIS A 180 -7.97 4.91 -10.69
CA HIS A 180 -8.42 6.14 -10.05
C HIS A 180 -8.79 7.21 -11.11
N VAL A 181 -9.49 8.25 -10.67
CA VAL A 181 -10.05 9.29 -11.55
C VAL A 181 -8.96 9.97 -12.39
N LEU A 182 -7.85 10.40 -11.77
CA LEU A 182 -6.82 11.16 -12.48
C LEU A 182 -6.15 10.36 -13.62
N PRO A 183 -5.62 9.15 -13.41
CA PRO A 183 -5.04 8.36 -14.50
C PRO A 183 -6.07 7.99 -15.58
N THR A 184 -7.32 7.72 -15.20
CA THR A 184 -8.40 7.48 -16.16
C THR A 184 -8.65 8.70 -17.06
N LEU A 185 -8.70 9.90 -16.49
CA LEU A 185 -8.88 11.14 -17.25
C LEU A 185 -7.68 11.42 -18.15
N ILE A 186 -6.45 11.23 -17.67
CA ILE A 186 -5.24 11.39 -18.49
C ILE A 186 -5.32 10.49 -19.73
N ARG A 187 -5.69 9.23 -19.53
CA ARG A 187 -5.83 8.28 -20.65
C ARG A 187 -6.95 8.70 -21.60
N LYS A 188 -8.13 9.02 -21.10
CA LYS A 188 -9.27 9.46 -21.92
C LYS A 188 -8.93 10.69 -22.78
N PHE A 189 -8.32 11.72 -22.19
CA PHE A 189 -7.92 12.91 -22.94
C PHE A 189 -6.84 12.61 -23.97
N HIS A 190 -5.88 11.74 -23.65
CA HIS A 190 -4.85 11.32 -24.59
C HIS A 190 -5.43 10.59 -25.79
N GLU A 191 -6.28 9.58 -25.56
CA GLU A 191 -6.94 8.79 -26.61
C GLU A 191 -7.85 9.66 -27.49
N ALA A 192 -8.69 10.53 -26.88
CA ALA A 192 -9.56 11.45 -27.61
C ALA A 192 -8.75 12.38 -28.52
N LYS A 193 -7.64 12.93 -28.02
CA LYS A 193 -6.73 13.75 -28.86
C LYS A 193 -6.17 12.97 -30.03
N GLN A 194 -5.76 11.72 -29.84
CA GLN A 194 -5.23 10.88 -30.92
C GLN A 194 -6.30 10.53 -31.96
N ASN A 195 -7.52 10.28 -31.53
CA ASN A 195 -8.64 9.94 -32.40
C ASN A 195 -9.28 11.16 -33.08
N GLY A 196 -8.96 12.38 -32.65
CA GLY A 196 -9.61 13.61 -33.13
C GLY A 196 -11.02 13.80 -32.58
N ASP A 197 -11.35 13.18 -31.43
CA ASP A 197 -12.65 13.30 -30.81
C ASP A 197 -12.88 14.73 -30.27
N PRO A 198 -14.06 15.35 -30.51
CA PRO A 198 -14.34 16.74 -30.10
C PRO A 198 -14.59 16.90 -28.60
N ALA A 199 -14.86 15.81 -27.89
CA ALA A 199 -15.18 15.79 -26.47
C ALA A 199 -14.80 14.46 -25.81
N VAL A 200 -14.56 14.49 -24.49
CA VAL A 200 -14.33 13.31 -23.67
C VAL A 200 -15.56 13.07 -22.79
N THR A 201 -16.11 11.88 -22.79
CA THR A 201 -17.25 11.47 -21.99
C THR A 201 -16.83 10.51 -20.85
#